data_cfc5ef2e36d931d17546c30ee36cb446
#
_entry.id   cfc5ef2e36d931d17546c30ee36cb446
#
_cell.length_a   1.000
_cell.length_b   1.000
_cell.length_c   1.000
_cell.angle_alpha   90.00
_cell.angle_beta   90.00
_cell.angle_gamma   90.00
#
_symmetry.space_group_name_H-M   'P 1'
#
loop_
_entity.id
_entity.type
_entity.pdbx_description
1 polymer ?
#
loop_
_entity_poly.entity_id
_entity_poly.type
_entity_poly.pdbx_seq_one_letter_code
_entity_poly.pdbx_strand_id
1 'polypeptide(L)'
;MAIYHGLIADLLRHERIITTEAKAKEVRSLADKVITLGKNGELHARRQALTVVGDKKVVEKLFNEIAKRYDNRNGGYTRVLKIGQRRGDGAPMALLELVK
;
A
#
# COMPACT_ATOMS: atom_id res chain seq x y z
N MET A 1 0.58 6.51 -10.66
CA MET A 1 1.93 7.10 -10.69
C MET A 1 2.98 6.02 -10.71
N ALA A 2 3.71 6.00 -11.78
CA ALA A 2 4.73 4.96 -12.00
C ALA A 2 5.80 4.94 -10.90
N ILE A 3 6.16 6.11 -10.37
CA ILE A 3 7.27 6.26 -9.43
C ILE A 3 7.10 5.45 -8.14
N TYR A 4 5.86 5.15 -7.74
CA TYR A 4 5.60 4.42 -6.50
C TYR A 4 5.16 2.98 -6.68
N HIS A 5 5.20 2.45 -7.90
CA HIS A 5 4.80 1.07 -8.18
C HIS A 5 5.53 0.07 -7.28
N GLY A 6 6.86 0.20 -7.18
CA GLY A 6 7.67 -0.71 -6.37
C GLY A 6 7.30 -0.66 -4.90
N LEU A 7 7.10 0.54 -4.35
CA LEU A 7 6.77 0.70 -2.93
C LEU A 7 5.39 0.14 -2.62
N ILE A 8 4.41 0.36 -3.48
CA ILE A 8 3.07 -0.18 -3.28
C ILE A 8 3.09 -1.70 -3.35
N ALA A 9 3.77 -2.24 -4.35
CA ALA A 9 3.89 -3.70 -4.49
C ALA A 9 4.56 -4.31 -3.27
N ASP A 10 5.63 -3.70 -2.77
CA ASP A 10 6.32 -4.19 -1.58
C ASP A 10 5.44 -4.11 -0.35
N LEU A 11 4.69 -3.02 -0.19
CA LEU A 11 3.76 -2.88 0.94
C LEU A 11 2.73 -4.01 0.93
N LEU A 12 2.14 -4.28 -0.22
CA LEU A 12 1.12 -5.32 -0.32
C LEU A 12 1.73 -6.72 -0.19
N ARG A 13 2.94 -6.91 -0.70
CA ARG A 13 3.63 -8.21 -0.64
C ARG A 13 4.09 -8.55 0.78
N HIS A 14 4.71 -7.60 1.45
CA HIS A 14 5.32 -7.81 2.78
C HIS A 14 4.46 -7.27 3.92
N GLU A 15 3.41 -6.50 3.61
CA GLU A 15 2.47 -5.87 4.52
C GLU A 15 3.09 -4.77 5.39
N ARG A 16 4.36 -4.44 5.17
CA ARG A 16 5.04 -3.32 5.84
C ARG A 16 6.28 -2.93 5.04
N ILE A 17 6.55 -1.64 5.04
CA ILE A 17 7.77 -1.09 4.41
C ILE A 17 8.33 0.03 5.28
N ILE A 18 9.63 0.26 5.15
CA ILE A 18 10.30 1.40 5.77
C ILE A 18 10.75 2.33 4.65
N THR A 19 10.35 3.60 4.73
CA THR A 19 10.70 4.60 3.73
C THR A 19 10.70 5.98 4.38
N THR A 20 10.94 7.04 3.62
CA THR A 20 10.86 8.39 4.16
C THR A 20 9.42 8.73 4.52
N GLU A 21 9.24 9.64 5.50
CA GLU A 21 7.88 10.07 5.89
C GLU A 21 7.08 10.61 4.71
N ALA A 22 7.72 11.42 3.86
CA ALA A 22 7.03 12.00 2.71
C ALA A 22 6.50 10.93 1.77
N LYS A 23 7.34 9.94 1.44
CA LYS A 23 6.93 8.84 0.56
C LYS A 23 5.88 7.96 1.22
N ALA A 24 6.01 7.72 2.54
CA ALA A 24 5.04 6.92 3.28
C ALA A 24 3.64 7.53 3.21
N LYS A 25 3.53 8.85 3.34
CA LYS A 25 2.23 9.52 3.24
C LYS A 25 1.60 9.38 1.87
N GLU A 26 2.40 9.53 0.81
CA GLU A 26 1.91 9.39 -0.56
C GLU A 26 1.52 7.95 -0.88
N VAL A 27 2.36 6.99 -0.49
CA VAL A 27 2.06 5.57 -0.72
C VAL A 27 0.84 5.14 0.07
N ARG A 28 0.66 5.66 1.29
CA ARG A 28 -0.51 5.37 2.11
C ARG A 28 -1.80 5.72 1.37
N SER A 29 -1.85 6.91 0.78
CA SER A 29 -3.01 7.36 0.03
C SER A 29 -3.32 6.44 -1.14
N LEU A 30 -2.29 6.06 -1.90
CA LEU A 30 -2.43 5.14 -3.02
C LEU A 30 -2.83 3.73 -2.56
N ALA A 31 -2.25 3.27 -1.45
CA ALA A 31 -2.58 1.95 -0.90
C ALA A 31 -4.04 1.87 -0.48
N ASP A 32 -4.56 2.91 0.16
CA ASP A 32 -5.97 2.95 0.55
C ASP A 32 -6.88 2.87 -0.67
N LYS A 33 -6.54 3.59 -1.74
CA LYS A 33 -7.29 3.53 -2.99
C LYS A 33 -7.27 2.13 -3.61
N VAL A 34 -6.10 1.50 -3.63
CA VAL A 34 -5.93 0.18 -4.21
C VAL A 34 -6.70 -0.88 -3.41
N ILE A 35 -6.67 -0.78 -2.08
CA ILE A 35 -7.42 -1.72 -1.24
C ILE A 35 -8.92 -1.53 -1.44
N THR A 36 -9.38 -0.30 -1.60
CA THR A 36 -10.79 -0.04 -1.91
C THR A 36 -11.18 -0.67 -3.25
N LEU A 37 -10.30 -0.58 -4.26
CA LEU A 37 -10.54 -1.27 -5.54
C LEU A 37 -10.62 -2.78 -5.35
N GLY A 38 -9.77 -3.34 -4.50
CA GLY A 38 -9.80 -4.76 -4.17
C GLY A 38 -11.11 -5.18 -3.53
N LYS A 39 -11.66 -4.35 -2.67
CA LYS A 39 -12.95 -4.61 -2.02
C LYS A 39 -14.10 -4.58 -3.01
N ASN A 40 -14.00 -3.77 -4.05
CA ASN A 40 -14.99 -3.73 -5.12
C ASN A 40 -15.08 -5.07 -5.85
N GLY A 41 -13.93 -5.68 -6.13
CA GLY A 41 -13.85 -7.04 -6.71
C GLY A 41 -14.20 -7.15 -8.18
N GLU A 42 -14.61 -6.10 -8.84
CA GLU A 42 -15.00 -6.17 -10.25
C GLU A 42 -13.79 -6.18 -11.18
N LEU A 43 -14.00 -6.67 -12.41
CA LEU A 43 -12.92 -6.80 -13.38
C LEU A 43 -12.23 -5.48 -13.68
N HIS A 44 -13.00 -4.40 -13.86
CA HIS A 44 -12.39 -3.10 -14.15
C HIS A 44 -11.59 -2.57 -12.98
N ALA A 45 -12.02 -2.85 -11.74
CA ALA A 45 -11.28 -2.48 -10.55
C ALA A 45 -9.95 -3.23 -10.48
N ARG A 46 -9.94 -4.51 -10.85
CA ARG A 46 -8.72 -5.31 -10.90
C ARG A 46 -7.74 -4.75 -11.94
N ARG A 47 -8.23 -4.32 -13.09
CA ARG A 47 -7.40 -3.68 -14.12
C ARG A 47 -6.80 -2.37 -13.64
N GLN A 48 -7.58 -1.56 -12.95
CA GLN A 48 -7.09 -0.30 -12.38
C GLN A 48 -6.02 -0.56 -11.31
N ALA A 49 -6.25 -1.55 -10.45
CA ALA A 49 -5.27 -1.91 -9.42
C ALA A 49 -3.96 -2.37 -10.06
N LEU A 50 -4.03 -3.16 -11.13
CA LEU A 50 -2.84 -3.62 -11.83
C LEU A 50 -2.04 -2.45 -12.40
N THR A 51 -2.71 -1.42 -12.92
CA THR A 51 -2.06 -0.21 -13.42
C THR A 51 -1.27 0.50 -12.31
N VAL A 52 -1.82 0.57 -11.11
CA VAL A 52 -1.17 1.24 -9.98
C VAL A 52 -0.07 0.38 -9.38
N VAL A 53 -0.32 -0.91 -9.16
CA VAL A 53 0.62 -1.80 -8.49
C VAL A 53 1.72 -2.30 -9.42
N GLY A 54 1.36 -2.62 -10.67
CA GLY A 54 2.33 -3.06 -11.67
C GLY A 54 2.79 -4.51 -11.54
N ASP A 55 2.21 -5.30 -10.63
CA ASP A 55 2.59 -6.70 -10.41
C ASP A 55 1.33 -7.55 -10.28
N LYS A 56 1.16 -8.46 -11.24
CA LYS A 56 -0.02 -9.29 -11.31
C LYS A 56 -0.21 -10.20 -10.09
N LYS A 57 0.87 -10.77 -9.57
CA LYS A 57 0.79 -11.65 -8.40
C LYS A 57 0.38 -10.89 -7.16
N VAL A 58 0.87 -9.67 -7.01
CA VAL A 58 0.51 -8.82 -5.89
C VAL A 58 -0.96 -8.41 -5.98
N VAL A 59 -1.46 -8.13 -7.19
CA VAL A 59 -2.88 -7.83 -7.39
C VAL A 59 -3.74 -9.04 -7.03
N GLU A 60 -3.31 -10.24 -7.37
CA GLU A 60 -4.03 -11.45 -6.96
C GLU A 60 -4.10 -11.57 -5.44
N LYS A 61 -2.99 -11.33 -4.75
CA LYS A 61 -2.97 -11.32 -3.29
C LYS A 61 -3.92 -10.26 -2.74
N LEU A 62 -3.91 -9.07 -3.34
CA LEU A 62 -4.78 -7.97 -2.93
C LEU A 62 -6.25 -8.39 -2.96
N PHE A 63 -6.69 -8.97 -4.08
CA PHE A 63 -8.11 -9.33 -4.25
C PHE A 63 -8.50 -10.57 -3.47
N ASN A 64 -7.60 -11.54 -3.33
CA ASN A 64 -7.91 -12.82 -2.69
C ASN A 64 -7.74 -12.82 -1.18
N GLU A 65 -6.85 -11.99 -0.65
CA GLU A 65 -6.54 -11.99 0.79
C GLU A 65 -6.74 -10.63 1.46
N ILE A 66 -6.05 -9.61 0.97
CA ILE A 66 -5.99 -8.32 1.67
C ILE A 66 -7.35 -7.65 1.69
N ALA A 67 -8.02 -7.57 0.55
CA ALA A 67 -9.32 -6.92 0.46
C ALA A 67 -10.36 -7.59 1.36
N LYS A 68 -10.32 -8.90 1.44
CA LYS A 68 -11.25 -9.66 2.28
C LYS A 68 -11.02 -9.41 3.76
N ARG A 69 -9.79 -9.15 4.14
CA ARG A 69 -9.44 -8.82 5.53
C ARG A 69 -10.14 -7.55 6.00
N TYR A 70 -10.42 -6.63 5.09
CA TYR A 70 -10.98 -5.31 5.40
C TYR A 70 -12.43 -5.14 4.95
N ASP A 71 -13.16 -6.21 4.68
CA ASP A 71 -14.54 -6.14 4.19
C ASP A 71 -15.44 -5.28 5.07
N ASN A 72 -15.25 -5.32 6.37
CA ASN A 72 -16.09 -4.58 7.32
C ASN A 72 -15.48 -3.24 7.73
N ARG A 73 -14.48 -2.76 7.01
CA ARG A 73 -13.77 -1.55 7.36
C ARG A 73 -13.86 -0.50 6.24
N ASN A 74 -14.24 0.72 6.60
CA ASN A 74 -14.39 1.81 5.63
C ASN A 74 -13.19 2.74 5.67
N GLY A 75 -12.09 2.34 5.02
CA GLY A 75 -10.87 3.14 4.98
C GLY A 75 -9.96 2.88 6.19
N GLY A 76 -8.85 3.60 6.26
CA GLY A 76 -7.88 3.43 7.33
C GLY A 76 -7.26 2.05 7.38
N TYR A 77 -6.91 1.50 6.22
CA TYR A 77 -6.33 0.16 6.12
C TYR A 77 -4.85 0.12 6.45
N THR A 78 -4.22 1.27 6.48
CA THR A 78 -2.77 1.40 6.71
C THR A 78 -2.51 2.38 7.83
N ARG A 79 -1.30 2.28 8.42
CA ARG A 79 -0.88 3.28 9.42
C ARG A 79 0.59 3.59 9.22
N VAL A 80 0.97 4.81 9.63
CA VAL A 80 2.34 5.31 9.53
C VAL A 80 2.88 5.51 10.92
N LEU A 81 4.04 4.93 11.22
CA LEU A 81 4.75 5.10 12.48
C LEU A 81 6.08 5.79 12.21
N LYS A 82 6.34 6.90 12.88
CA LYS A 82 7.62 7.59 12.75
C LYS A 82 8.70 6.81 13.50
N ILE A 83 9.83 6.58 12.85
CA ILE A 83 10.90 5.75 13.43
C ILE A 83 12.22 6.48 13.57
N GLY A 84 12.27 7.79 13.31
CA GLY A 84 13.46 8.58 13.50
C GLY A 84 14.12 9.00 12.21
N GLN A 85 15.38 9.44 12.28
CA GLN A 85 16.11 9.96 11.14
C GLN A 85 17.06 8.91 10.56
N ARG A 86 17.21 8.94 9.25
CA ARG A 86 18.14 8.06 8.56
C ARG A 86 19.57 8.54 8.79
N ARG A 87 20.49 7.58 8.94
CA ARG A 87 21.91 7.89 9.01
C ARG A 87 22.38 8.51 7.70
N GLY A 88 23.27 9.44 7.77
CA GLY A 88 23.89 10.12 6.64
C GLY A 88 23.20 11.42 6.31
N ASP A 89 21.99 11.39 5.75
CA ASP A 89 21.29 12.60 5.31
C ASP A 89 20.28 13.13 6.32
N GLY A 90 20.01 12.38 7.39
CA GLY A 90 19.06 12.80 8.41
C GLY A 90 17.60 12.82 7.99
N ALA A 91 17.26 12.20 6.85
CA ALA A 91 15.88 12.21 6.37
C ALA A 91 14.96 11.52 7.39
N PRO A 92 13.78 12.11 7.71
CA PRO A 92 12.84 11.45 8.61
C PRO A 92 12.25 10.21 7.97
N MET A 93 12.32 9.10 8.69
CA MET A 93 11.88 7.79 8.22
C MET A 93 10.60 7.36 8.92
N ALA A 94 9.85 6.51 8.23
CA ALA A 94 8.59 5.99 8.77
C ALA A 94 8.40 4.54 8.37
N LEU A 95 7.71 3.81 9.22
CA LEU A 95 7.19 2.47 8.92
C LEU A 95 5.75 2.63 8.46
N LEU A 96 5.46 2.16 7.26
CA LEU A 96 4.10 2.10 6.74
C LEU A 96 3.67 0.64 6.74
N GLU A 97 2.55 0.33 7.38
CA GLU A 97 2.11 -1.05 7.47
C GLU A 97 0.59 -1.17 7.31
N LEU A 98 0.17 -2.37 6.90
CA LEU A 98 -1.26 -2.70 6.85
C LEU A 98 -1.73 -2.99 8.28
N VAL A 99 -2.88 -2.43 8.62
CA VAL A 99 -3.50 -2.65 9.93
C VAL A 99 -4.05 -4.08 9.96
N LYS A 100 -3.82 -4.77 11.04
CA LYS A 100 -4.32 -6.15 11.21
C LYS A 100 -5.67 -6.21 11.88
#